data_5dcd32ec79d9198e5c83bf6dec621074
#
_entry.id   5dcd32ec79d9198e5c83bf6dec621074
#
_cell.length_a   1.000
_cell.length_b   1.000
_cell.length_c   1.000
_cell.angle_alpha   90.00
_cell.angle_beta   90.00
_cell.angle_gamma   90.00
#
_symmetry.space_group_name_H-M   'P 1'
#
loop_
_entity.id
_entity.type
_entity.pdbx_description
1 polymer ?
#
loop_
_entity_poly.entity_id
_entity_poly.type
_entity_poly.pdbx_seq_one_letter_code
_entity_poly.pdbx_strand_id
1 'polypeptide(L)'
;MRVLFAAYAERTHFLAMAPLAWALRAAGHEVRVASQPELTGTITGAGLTAVPVGEDHNLWRFVERFLNPRFAEAFPEQYAAIRWGSMPPFELAKLAPDELTFERLRAGYAEVVPGYRIGSETMIDDLVAYARSWRPDLVLWEPMTYAGPIAAKAAGAAHGRLLWGLDAFGWMRREFLRRASGAAEDPLAALLRGWTERFGVAFGEDLTCGQFTVDQLPASMRLDTGLPLVPMRYVPYPGAAVVPEWLREPPRRPRIALTLGLSAAERWKGYSVDVAEVLDALSDVDAEVVATIAEEQQRKLTRIPGNARVVSFVPLPVLLPTCSAVIHHAGFGTLLTATLNGLPQLSLWEGDDSPLLARRLEQLGVGPAVGCREVTADQVREHVVSLLAEPSFRRDTAHLRDELLAMPTPAEVVPRLVELTAAARTGVVSGQTG
;
A
#
# COMPACT_ATOMS: atom_id res chain seq x y z
N MET A 1 -1.99 -27.10 1.15
CA MET A 1 -3.01 -26.29 1.87
C MET A 1 -3.95 -25.64 0.86
N ARG A 2 -5.14 -25.29 1.31
CA ARG A 2 -6.04 -24.34 0.65
C ARG A 2 -5.80 -22.97 1.26
N VAL A 3 -5.39 -22.00 0.44
CA VAL A 3 -5.09 -20.64 0.89
C VAL A 3 -6.06 -19.65 0.23
N LEU A 4 -6.80 -18.93 1.05
CA LEU A 4 -7.73 -17.88 0.60
C LEU A 4 -7.10 -16.52 0.87
N PHE A 5 -6.93 -15.72 -0.17
CA PHE A 5 -6.63 -14.30 -0.02
C PHE A 5 -7.94 -13.53 0.06
N ALA A 6 -8.03 -12.55 0.95
CA ALA A 6 -9.18 -11.68 1.09
C ALA A 6 -8.74 -10.21 1.00
N ALA A 7 -9.27 -9.49 0.03
CA ALA A 7 -9.03 -8.07 -0.16
C ALA A 7 -10.33 -7.40 -0.61
N TYR A 8 -10.63 -6.20 -0.09
CA TYR A 8 -11.68 -5.40 -0.70
C TYR A 8 -11.24 -4.91 -2.09
N ALA A 9 -12.17 -4.48 -2.93
CA ALA A 9 -11.90 -4.19 -4.34
C ALA A 9 -11.00 -2.97 -4.55
N GLU A 10 -9.72 -3.16 -4.22
CA GLU A 10 -8.65 -2.19 -4.37
C GLU A 10 -7.49 -2.79 -5.14
N ARG A 11 -7.30 -2.31 -6.38
CA ARG A 11 -6.32 -2.86 -7.31
C ARG A 11 -4.90 -2.85 -6.74
N THR A 12 -4.47 -1.76 -6.14
CA THR A 12 -3.09 -1.60 -5.64
C THR A 12 -2.80 -2.52 -4.46
N HIS A 13 -3.79 -2.79 -3.61
CA HIS A 13 -3.67 -3.74 -2.52
C HIS A 13 -3.48 -5.17 -3.03
N PHE A 14 -4.32 -5.58 -3.99
CA PHE A 14 -4.21 -6.91 -4.58
C PHE A 14 -2.87 -7.12 -5.32
N LEU A 15 -2.37 -6.11 -6.06
CA LEU A 15 -1.10 -6.25 -6.78
C LEU A 15 0.07 -6.53 -5.83
N ALA A 16 0.06 -6.00 -4.59
CA ALA A 16 1.05 -6.32 -3.57
C ALA A 16 0.94 -7.76 -3.03
N MET A 17 -0.24 -8.40 -3.16
CA MET A 17 -0.50 -9.77 -2.70
C MET A 17 -0.17 -10.84 -3.77
N ALA A 18 -0.25 -10.48 -5.04
CA ALA A 18 -0.14 -11.42 -6.16
C ALA A 18 1.17 -12.24 -6.17
N PRO A 19 2.37 -11.68 -5.88
CA PRO A 19 3.60 -12.46 -5.85
C PRO A 19 3.59 -13.61 -4.83
N LEU A 20 3.04 -13.39 -3.63
CA LEU A 20 2.91 -14.44 -2.62
C LEU A 20 1.85 -15.48 -3.03
N ALA A 21 0.76 -15.05 -3.63
CA ALA A 21 -0.27 -15.96 -4.16
C ALA A 21 0.32 -16.90 -5.22
N TRP A 22 1.16 -16.40 -6.09
CA TRP A 22 1.89 -17.20 -7.07
C TRP A 22 2.93 -18.12 -6.44
N ALA A 23 3.68 -17.65 -5.44
CA ALA A 23 4.67 -18.47 -4.74
C ALA A 23 3.99 -19.67 -4.05
N LEU A 24 2.88 -19.45 -3.36
CA LEU A 24 2.08 -20.52 -2.75
C LEU A 24 1.54 -21.50 -3.80
N ARG A 25 1.03 -21.00 -4.93
CA ARG A 25 0.55 -21.85 -6.02
C ARG A 25 1.68 -22.69 -6.63
N ALA A 26 2.85 -22.08 -6.88
CA ALA A 26 4.03 -22.78 -7.39
C ALA A 26 4.55 -23.86 -6.44
N ALA A 27 4.36 -23.67 -5.12
CA ALA A 27 4.67 -24.67 -4.09
C ALA A 27 3.60 -25.79 -3.96
N GLY A 28 2.61 -25.84 -4.86
CA GLY A 28 1.59 -26.88 -4.90
C GLY A 28 0.38 -26.64 -3.99
N HIS A 29 0.18 -25.44 -3.48
CA HIS A 29 -1.00 -25.09 -2.70
C HIS A 29 -2.17 -24.66 -3.62
N GLU A 30 -3.41 -24.94 -3.20
CA GLU A 30 -4.61 -24.43 -3.87
C GLU A 30 -4.85 -23.00 -3.39
N VAL A 31 -4.79 -22.03 -4.31
CA VAL A 31 -4.89 -20.60 -4.01
C VAL A 31 -6.08 -19.99 -4.70
N ARG A 32 -6.90 -19.24 -3.95
CA ARG A 32 -8.01 -18.44 -4.46
C ARG A 32 -7.97 -17.04 -3.84
N VAL A 33 -8.53 -16.07 -4.57
CA VAL A 33 -8.58 -14.67 -4.12
C VAL A 33 -10.04 -14.23 -4.08
N ALA A 34 -10.54 -13.94 -2.89
CA ALA A 34 -11.90 -13.43 -2.67
C ALA A 34 -11.89 -11.89 -2.60
N SER A 35 -12.79 -11.28 -3.35
CA SER A 35 -12.99 -9.83 -3.37
C SER A 35 -14.38 -9.51 -3.94
N GLN A 36 -14.79 -8.25 -3.84
CA GLN A 36 -16.00 -7.78 -4.52
C GLN A 36 -15.85 -7.93 -6.04
N PRO A 37 -16.97 -8.00 -6.79
CA PRO A 37 -16.98 -8.29 -8.24
C PRO A 37 -16.11 -7.38 -9.10
N GLU A 38 -15.97 -6.10 -8.75
CA GLU A 38 -15.17 -5.10 -9.48
C GLU A 38 -13.70 -5.54 -9.66
N LEU A 39 -13.13 -6.26 -8.68
CA LEU A 39 -11.73 -6.70 -8.75
C LEU A 39 -11.51 -7.99 -9.57
N THR A 40 -12.57 -8.68 -9.97
CA THR A 40 -12.50 -9.98 -10.68
C THR A 40 -11.58 -9.95 -11.89
N GLY A 41 -11.71 -8.92 -12.74
CA GLY A 41 -10.89 -8.75 -13.93
C GLY A 41 -9.39 -8.58 -13.62
N THR A 42 -9.06 -7.86 -12.56
CA THR A 42 -7.68 -7.67 -12.11
C THR A 42 -7.08 -8.97 -11.59
N ILE A 43 -7.82 -9.75 -10.80
CA ILE A 43 -7.38 -11.04 -10.25
C ILE A 43 -7.15 -12.06 -11.37
N THR A 44 -8.11 -12.20 -12.28
CA THR A 44 -8.00 -13.14 -13.42
C THR A 44 -6.93 -12.71 -14.42
N GLY A 45 -6.78 -11.40 -14.64
CA GLY A 45 -5.68 -10.84 -15.44
C GLY A 45 -4.29 -11.10 -14.86
N ALA A 46 -4.20 -11.33 -13.54
CA ALA A 46 -2.99 -11.81 -12.88
C ALA A 46 -2.80 -13.34 -13.02
N GLY A 47 -3.71 -14.06 -13.67
CA GLY A 47 -3.68 -15.53 -13.81
C GLY A 47 -4.05 -16.27 -12.53
N LEU A 48 -4.69 -15.61 -11.55
CA LEU A 48 -5.17 -16.21 -10.31
C LEU A 48 -6.67 -16.49 -10.36
N THR A 49 -7.15 -17.40 -9.50
CA THR A 49 -8.56 -17.77 -9.43
C THR A 49 -9.31 -16.78 -8.55
N ALA A 50 -10.20 -16.00 -9.13
CA ALA A 50 -11.07 -15.08 -8.42
C ALA A 50 -12.30 -15.78 -7.82
N VAL A 51 -12.71 -15.33 -6.64
CA VAL A 51 -13.97 -15.67 -5.98
C VAL A 51 -14.71 -14.36 -5.74
N PRO A 52 -15.60 -13.94 -6.63
CA PRO A 52 -16.44 -12.78 -6.41
C PRO A 52 -17.35 -13.03 -5.20
N VAL A 53 -17.36 -12.10 -4.24
CA VAL A 53 -18.16 -12.18 -3.02
C VAL A 53 -18.86 -10.84 -2.76
N GLY A 54 -20.15 -10.90 -2.47
CA GLY A 54 -20.99 -9.75 -2.19
C GLY A 54 -21.15 -8.78 -3.34
N GLU A 55 -21.28 -7.50 -3.00
CA GLU A 55 -21.48 -6.38 -3.93
C GLU A 55 -20.32 -5.38 -3.83
N ASP A 56 -20.14 -4.56 -4.86
CA ASP A 56 -19.11 -3.53 -4.87
C ASP A 56 -19.36 -2.49 -3.78
N HIS A 57 -18.31 -2.09 -3.07
CA HIS A 57 -18.41 -1.26 -1.86
C HIS A 57 -18.80 0.21 -2.10
N ASN A 58 -18.74 0.70 -3.32
CA ASN A 58 -19.09 2.08 -3.72
C ASN A 58 -18.36 3.21 -2.96
N LEU A 59 -17.30 2.91 -2.20
CA LEU A 59 -16.58 3.88 -1.38
C LEU A 59 -16.11 5.09 -2.21
N TRP A 60 -15.49 4.81 -3.36
CA TRP A 60 -14.97 5.87 -4.23
C TRP A 60 -16.05 6.70 -4.87
N ARG A 61 -17.19 6.11 -5.26
CA ARG A 61 -18.37 6.85 -5.74
C ARG A 61 -18.96 7.76 -4.66
N PHE A 62 -18.87 7.33 -3.39
CA PHE A 62 -19.27 8.17 -2.27
C PHE A 62 -18.32 9.36 -2.11
N VAL A 63 -17.01 9.13 -2.11
CA VAL A 63 -15.97 10.18 -2.00
C VAL A 63 -16.06 11.17 -3.15
N GLU A 64 -16.29 10.73 -4.39
CA GLU A 64 -16.44 11.58 -5.58
C GLU A 64 -17.54 12.64 -5.44
N ARG A 65 -18.58 12.40 -4.64
CA ARG A 65 -19.65 13.39 -4.41
C ARG A 65 -19.14 14.66 -3.72
N PHE A 66 -18.04 14.55 -3.00
CA PHE A 66 -17.38 15.65 -2.30
C PHE A 66 -16.22 16.26 -3.08
N LEU A 67 -15.78 15.63 -4.16
CA LEU A 67 -14.67 16.07 -4.99
C LEU A 67 -15.18 16.95 -6.17
N ASN A 68 -15.84 18.06 -5.86
CA ASN A 68 -16.33 18.98 -6.87
C ASN A 68 -16.12 20.45 -6.46
N PRO A 69 -16.05 21.40 -7.41
CA PRO A 69 -15.79 22.82 -7.12
C PRO A 69 -16.81 23.44 -6.16
N ARG A 70 -18.08 23.10 -6.27
CA ARG A 70 -19.14 23.66 -5.40
C ARG A 70 -18.95 23.25 -3.94
N PHE A 71 -18.54 22.01 -3.71
CA PHE A 71 -18.25 21.54 -2.36
C PHE A 71 -16.97 22.20 -1.82
N ALA A 72 -15.94 22.36 -2.68
CA ALA A 72 -14.71 23.03 -2.30
C ALA A 72 -14.94 24.51 -1.91
N GLU A 73 -15.83 25.21 -2.61
CA GLU A 73 -16.22 26.59 -2.27
C GLU A 73 -17.04 26.69 -0.97
N ALA A 74 -18.01 25.79 -0.79
CA ALA A 74 -18.93 25.82 0.35
C ALA A 74 -18.29 25.29 1.64
N PHE A 75 -17.37 24.31 1.53
CA PHE A 75 -16.79 23.58 2.64
C PHE A 75 -15.27 23.34 2.41
N PRO A 76 -14.45 24.41 2.36
CA PRO A 76 -13.03 24.30 1.96
C PRO A 76 -12.19 23.41 2.89
N GLU A 77 -12.43 23.46 4.20
CA GLU A 77 -11.70 22.62 5.18
C GLU A 77 -12.04 21.13 5.02
N GLN A 78 -13.33 20.81 4.87
CA GLN A 78 -13.79 19.43 4.67
C GLN A 78 -13.30 18.88 3.32
N TYR A 79 -13.33 19.71 2.27
CA TYR A 79 -12.77 19.35 0.97
C TYR A 79 -11.27 19.06 1.08
N ALA A 80 -10.54 19.91 1.78
CA ALA A 80 -9.11 19.72 2.02
C ALA A 80 -8.81 18.43 2.79
N ALA A 81 -9.59 18.14 3.84
CA ALA A 81 -9.46 16.91 4.61
C ALA A 81 -9.73 15.65 3.78
N ILE A 82 -10.76 15.68 2.93
CA ILE A 82 -11.11 14.54 2.04
C ILE A 82 -10.06 14.38 0.93
N ARG A 83 -9.64 15.49 0.33
CA ARG A 83 -8.77 15.46 -0.86
C ARG A 83 -7.30 15.22 -0.55
N TRP A 84 -6.81 15.71 0.59
CA TRP A 84 -5.39 15.73 0.94
C TRP A 84 -5.10 15.25 2.35
N GLY A 85 -6.13 14.90 3.12
CA GLY A 85 -5.96 14.33 4.44
C GLY A 85 -5.43 12.91 4.38
N SER A 86 -4.96 12.46 5.51
CA SER A 86 -4.64 11.05 5.73
C SER A 86 -5.64 10.48 6.72
N MET A 87 -5.95 9.20 6.60
CA MET A 87 -6.78 8.54 7.60
C MET A 87 -6.04 8.44 8.95
N PRO A 88 -6.76 8.43 10.10
CA PRO A 88 -6.18 8.49 11.44
C PRO A 88 -5.04 7.53 11.76
N PRO A 89 -4.94 6.28 11.32
CA PRO A 89 -3.76 5.49 11.59
C PRO A 89 -2.47 6.18 11.13
N PHE A 90 -2.48 6.77 9.95
CA PHE A 90 -1.31 7.45 9.39
C PHE A 90 -1.11 8.85 10.00
N GLU A 91 -2.20 9.61 10.20
CA GLU A 91 -2.10 10.93 10.87
C GLU A 91 -1.58 10.80 12.29
N LEU A 92 -2.08 9.84 13.04
CA LEU A 92 -1.66 9.62 14.41
C LEU A 92 -0.19 9.14 14.50
N ALA A 93 0.29 8.40 13.50
CA ALA A 93 1.68 7.95 13.45
C ALA A 93 2.69 9.08 13.15
N LYS A 94 2.22 10.27 12.79
CA LYS A 94 3.06 11.49 12.61
C LYS A 94 3.27 12.25 13.92
N LEU A 95 2.43 12.00 14.93
CA LEU A 95 2.46 12.73 16.20
C LEU A 95 3.68 12.37 17.05
N ALA A 96 4.14 13.33 17.82
CA ALA A 96 5.12 13.05 18.88
C ALA A 96 4.51 12.17 19.99
N PRO A 97 5.31 11.34 20.69
CA PRO A 97 4.81 10.39 21.68
C PRO A 97 3.97 11.02 22.82
N ASP A 98 4.26 12.27 23.19
CA ASP A 98 3.55 13.06 24.21
C ASP A 98 2.23 13.65 23.71
N GLU A 99 2.09 13.84 22.40
CA GLU A 99 0.85 14.28 21.76
C GLU A 99 -0.15 13.14 21.55
N LEU A 100 0.31 11.89 21.58
CA LEU A 100 -0.49 10.70 21.32
C LEU A 100 -1.22 10.26 22.59
N THR A 101 -2.43 10.76 22.81
CA THR A 101 -3.28 10.40 23.96
C THR A 101 -4.23 9.26 23.62
N PHE A 102 -4.80 8.61 24.68
CA PHE A 102 -5.84 7.59 24.49
C PHE A 102 -7.08 8.16 23.80
N GLU A 103 -7.49 9.38 24.13
CA GLU A 103 -8.65 10.06 23.57
C GLU A 103 -8.47 10.29 22.05
N ARG A 104 -7.28 10.69 21.61
CA ARG A 104 -6.95 10.83 20.18
C ARG A 104 -7.01 9.49 19.44
N LEU A 105 -6.48 8.43 20.05
CA LEU A 105 -6.54 7.08 19.46
C LEU A 105 -7.97 6.56 19.38
N ARG A 106 -8.78 6.77 20.43
CA ARG A 106 -10.20 6.40 20.43
C ARG A 106 -10.98 7.18 19.40
N ALA A 107 -10.78 8.48 19.31
CA ALA A 107 -11.38 9.33 18.30
C ALA A 107 -11.00 8.89 16.88
N GLY A 108 -9.72 8.58 16.66
CA GLY A 108 -9.23 8.04 15.39
C GLY A 108 -9.92 6.72 15.01
N TYR A 109 -10.12 5.80 15.95
CA TYR A 109 -10.92 4.59 15.67
C TYR A 109 -12.38 4.91 15.35
N ALA A 110 -13.00 5.84 16.08
CA ALA A 110 -14.38 6.25 15.79
C ALA A 110 -14.53 6.83 14.38
N GLU A 111 -13.49 7.50 13.89
CA GLU A 111 -13.44 8.07 12.53
C GLU A 111 -13.27 7.01 11.45
N VAL A 112 -12.34 6.04 11.61
CA VAL A 112 -11.99 5.09 10.53
C VAL A 112 -12.84 3.83 10.51
N VAL A 113 -13.39 3.40 11.64
CA VAL A 113 -14.22 2.19 11.73
C VAL A 113 -15.41 2.16 10.78
N PRO A 114 -16.12 3.28 10.50
CA PRO A 114 -17.12 3.31 9.45
C PRO A 114 -16.60 2.93 8.06
N GLY A 115 -15.38 3.35 7.71
CA GLY A 115 -14.72 2.98 6.45
C GLY A 115 -14.40 1.47 6.39
N TYR A 116 -13.87 0.90 7.47
CA TYR A 116 -13.63 -0.55 7.57
C TYR A 116 -14.91 -1.36 7.44
N ARG A 117 -16.01 -0.84 8.01
CA ARG A 117 -17.34 -1.44 7.85
C ARG A 117 -17.78 -1.43 6.40
N ILE A 118 -17.69 -0.29 5.71
CA ILE A 118 -18.11 -0.17 4.29
C ILE A 118 -17.33 -1.16 3.42
N GLY A 119 -16.02 -1.26 3.59
CA GLY A 119 -15.17 -2.18 2.81
C GLY A 119 -15.50 -3.66 3.05
N SER A 120 -15.93 -4.01 4.27
CA SER A 120 -16.16 -5.40 4.67
C SER A 120 -17.63 -5.83 4.62
N GLU A 121 -18.59 -4.95 4.95
CA GLU A 121 -20.01 -5.31 5.11
C GLU A 121 -20.65 -5.83 3.81
N THR A 122 -20.22 -5.28 2.66
CA THR A 122 -20.77 -5.70 1.36
C THR A 122 -20.33 -7.10 0.94
N MET A 123 -19.29 -7.66 1.57
CA MET A 123 -18.71 -8.96 1.17
C MET A 123 -18.74 -10.03 2.26
N ILE A 124 -18.95 -9.66 3.52
CA ILE A 124 -18.69 -10.54 4.67
C ILE A 124 -19.58 -11.80 4.68
N ASP A 125 -20.86 -11.69 4.32
CA ASP A 125 -21.79 -12.83 4.33
C ASP A 125 -21.38 -13.91 3.33
N ASP A 126 -21.12 -13.48 2.09
CA ASP A 126 -20.73 -14.41 1.02
C ASP A 126 -19.32 -14.96 1.27
N LEU A 127 -18.41 -14.13 1.81
CA LEU A 127 -17.07 -14.58 2.17
C LEU A 127 -17.08 -15.64 3.27
N VAL A 128 -17.89 -15.45 4.31
CA VAL A 128 -18.08 -16.45 5.38
C VAL A 128 -18.73 -17.72 4.84
N ALA A 129 -19.77 -17.61 4.04
CA ALA A 129 -20.44 -18.76 3.42
C ALA A 129 -19.47 -19.56 2.53
N TYR A 130 -18.68 -18.83 1.72
CA TYR A 130 -17.66 -19.43 0.87
C TYR A 130 -16.56 -20.12 1.69
N ALA A 131 -16.02 -19.48 2.71
CA ALA A 131 -14.97 -20.04 3.56
C ALA A 131 -15.45 -21.31 4.29
N ARG A 132 -16.69 -21.32 4.80
CA ARG A 132 -17.30 -22.54 5.41
C ARG A 132 -17.44 -23.68 4.43
N SER A 133 -17.78 -23.41 3.17
CA SER A 133 -17.93 -24.39 2.11
C SER A 133 -16.59 -24.92 1.61
N TRP A 134 -15.67 -24.01 1.27
CA TRP A 134 -14.37 -24.37 0.67
C TRP A 134 -13.34 -24.85 1.70
N ARG A 135 -13.48 -24.46 2.97
CA ARG A 135 -12.63 -24.84 4.12
C ARG A 135 -11.15 -24.54 3.86
N PRO A 136 -10.76 -23.26 3.77
CA PRO A 136 -9.35 -22.90 3.68
C PRO A 136 -8.59 -23.37 4.93
N ASP A 137 -7.31 -23.68 4.77
CA ASP A 137 -6.40 -23.92 5.89
C ASP A 137 -5.87 -22.59 6.44
N LEU A 138 -5.66 -21.61 5.53
CA LEU A 138 -5.12 -20.29 5.82
C LEU A 138 -5.93 -19.22 5.07
N VAL A 139 -6.25 -18.12 5.76
CA VAL A 139 -6.74 -16.86 5.15
C VAL A 139 -5.70 -15.78 5.32
N LEU A 140 -5.22 -15.23 4.20
CA LEU A 140 -4.36 -14.04 4.17
C LEU A 140 -5.22 -12.85 3.75
N TRP A 141 -5.25 -11.81 4.58
CA TRP A 141 -6.11 -10.66 4.38
C TRP A 141 -5.32 -9.34 4.44
N GLU A 142 -5.76 -8.34 3.69
CA GLU A 142 -5.12 -7.04 3.72
C GLU A 142 -5.70 -6.18 4.88
N PRO A 143 -4.97 -5.20 5.41
CA PRO A 143 -5.25 -4.54 6.70
C PRO A 143 -6.64 -3.90 6.84
N MET A 144 -7.33 -3.59 5.75
CA MET A 144 -8.66 -2.95 5.79
C MET A 144 -9.82 -3.93 5.58
N THR A 145 -9.56 -5.18 5.20
CA THR A 145 -10.58 -6.21 4.92
C THR A 145 -10.86 -7.09 6.14
N TYR A 146 -11.49 -6.53 7.16
CA TYR A 146 -11.83 -7.25 8.40
C TYR A 146 -12.84 -8.40 8.22
N ALA A 147 -13.49 -8.50 7.08
CA ALA A 147 -14.25 -9.69 6.70
C ALA A 147 -13.38 -10.95 6.62
N GLY A 148 -12.07 -10.79 6.28
CA GLY A 148 -11.11 -11.89 6.16
C GLY A 148 -10.93 -12.70 7.45
N PRO A 149 -10.51 -12.10 8.58
CA PRO A 149 -10.33 -12.82 9.83
C PRO A 149 -11.63 -13.39 10.40
N ILE A 150 -12.77 -12.73 10.19
CA ILE A 150 -14.09 -13.26 10.56
C ILE A 150 -14.39 -14.54 9.78
N ALA A 151 -14.20 -14.53 8.45
CA ALA A 151 -14.40 -15.72 7.61
C ALA A 151 -13.43 -16.85 7.96
N ALA A 152 -12.18 -16.52 8.30
CA ALA A 152 -11.21 -17.51 8.77
C ALA A 152 -11.69 -18.22 10.04
N LYS A 153 -12.05 -17.47 11.09
CA LYS A 153 -12.57 -18.06 12.33
C LYS A 153 -13.85 -18.86 12.10
N ALA A 154 -14.75 -18.38 11.23
CA ALA A 154 -15.99 -19.09 10.91
C ALA A 154 -15.77 -20.42 10.18
N ALA A 155 -14.62 -20.58 9.52
CA ALA A 155 -14.21 -21.79 8.83
C ALA A 155 -13.20 -22.66 9.63
N GLY A 156 -12.74 -22.20 10.80
CA GLY A 156 -11.69 -22.86 11.59
C GLY A 156 -10.31 -22.81 10.93
N ALA A 157 -10.05 -21.77 10.12
CA ALA A 157 -8.79 -21.55 9.44
C ALA A 157 -7.83 -20.68 10.28
N ALA A 158 -6.52 -20.88 10.09
CA ALA A 158 -5.52 -19.90 10.51
C ALA A 158 -5.66 -18.61 9.67
N HIS A 159 -5.21 -17.47 10.21
CA HIS A 159 -5.22 -16.24 9.45
C HIS A 159 -4.07 -15.29 9.79
N GLY A 160 -3.64 -14.53 8.79
CA GLY A 160 -2.61 -13.50 8.94
C GLY A 160 -2.88 -12.32 8.01
N ARG A 161 -2.29 -11.16 8.36
CA ARG A 161 -2.32 -10.00 7.47
C ARG A 161 -1.19 -10.06 6.46
N LEU A 162 -1.45 -9.53 5.26
CA LEU A 162 -0.42 -9.24 4.27
C LEU A 162 -0.48 -7.74 3.95
N LEU A 163 0.59 -7.04 4.28
CA LEU A 163 0.66 -5.59 4.15
C LEU A 163 0.94 -5.16 2.71
N TRP A 164 0.37 -4.02 2.34
CA TRP A 164 0.56 -3.31 1.09
C TRP A 164 1.15 -1.89 1.28
N GLY A 165 1.51 -1.54 2.52
CA GLY A 165 2.01 -0.25 2.93
C GLY A 165 2.61 -0.30 4.33
N LEU A 166 2.81 0.85 4.93
CA LEU A 166 3.29 0.98 6.30
C LEU A 166 2.25 0.47 7.30
N ASP A 167 2.64 -0.37 8.27
CA ASP A 167 1.71 -0.92 9.27
C ASP A 167 1.31 0.08 10.37
N ALA A 168 0.70 1.18 9.94
CA ALA A 168 0.10 2.13 10.87
C ALA A 168 -1.12 1.55 11.61
N PHE A 169 -1.78 0.53 11.03
CA PHE A 169 -2.93 -0.16 11.64
C PHE A 169 -2.50 -0.96 12.87
N GLY A 170 -1.48 -1.80 12.77
CA GLY A 170 -0.93 -2.56 13.88
C GLY A 170 -0.27 -1.66 14.92
N TRP A 171 0.44 -0.62 14.48
CA TRP A 171 1.01 0.40 15.36
C TRP A 171 -0.09 1.12 16.17
N MET A 172 -1.15 1.59 15.53
CA MET A 172 -2.26 2.25 16.20
C MET A 172 -2.96 1.31 17.19
N ARG A 173 -3.14 0.02 16.85
CA ARG A 173 -3.73 -0.96 17.76
C ARG A 173 -2.88 -1.17 19.00
N ARG A 174 -1.58 -1.36 18.85
CA ARG A 174 -0.63 -1.46 19.97
C ARG A 174 -0.69 -0.23 20.87
N GLU A 175 -0.65 0.97 20.29
CA GLU A 175 -0.66 2.22 21.05
C GLU A 175 -1.98 2.44 21.77
N PHE A 176 -3.11 2.03 21.16
CA PHE A 176 -4.42 2.05 21.78
C PHE A 176 -4.46 1.13 23.02
N LEU A 177 -4.10 -0.14 22.85
CA LEU A 177 -4.11 -1.12 23.93
C LEU A 177 -3.16 -0.74 25.09
N ARG A 178 -2.00 -0.19 24.77
CA ARG A 178 -1.02 0.25 25.78
C ARG A 178 -1.53 1.39 26.66
N ARG A 179 -2.40 2.24 26.13
CA ARG A 179 -2.95 3.41 26.83
C ARG A 179 -4.36 3.19 27.37
N ALA A 180 -5.05 2.14 26.94
CA ALA A 180 -6.36 1.80 27.44
C ALA A 180 -6.31 1.44 28.93
N SER A 181 -7.26 1.93 29.72
CA SER A 181 -7.41 1.61 31.15
C SER A 181 -8.86 1.24 31.45
N GLY A 182 -9.05 0.19 32.25
CA GLY A 182 -10.38 -0.26 32.66
C GLY A 182 -11.26 -0.73 31.49
N ALA A 183 -12.58 -0.49 31.61
CA ALA A 183 -13.57 -0.82 30.58
C ALA A 183 -13.68 0.28 29.51
N ALA A 184 -12.56 0.69 28.93
CA ALA A 184 -12.53 1.74 27.91
C ALA A 184 -13.33 1.31 26.67
N GLU A 185 -14.01 2.26 26.05
CA GLU A 185 -14.70 2.06 24.77
C GLU A 185 -13.68 1.77 23.67
N ASP A 186 -13.87 0.65 22.97
CA ASP A 186 -13.03 0.19 21.85
C ASP A 186 -13.89 0.06 20.59
N PRO A 187 -13.90 1.09 19.70
CA PRO A 187 -14.77 1.11 18.52
C PRO A 187 -14.45 -0.03 17.54
N LEU A 188 -13.17 -0.42 17.38
CA LEU A 188 -12.78 -1.53 16.50
C LEU A 188 -13.26 -2.86 17.07
N ALA A 189 -13.02 -3.12 18.36
CA ALA A 189 -13.51 -4.34 18.99
C ALA A 189 -15.06 -4.41 18.99
N ALA A 190 -15.75 -3.29 19.14
CA ALA A 190 -17.21 -3.23 19.07
C ALA A 190 -17.72 -3.67 17.69
N LEU A 191 -17.12 -3.15 16.61
CA LEU A 191 -17.44 -3.58 15.24
C LEU A 191 -17.23 -5.09 15.07
N LEU A 192 -16.04 -5.58 15.46
CA LEU A 192 -15.68 -6.99 15.30
C LEU A 192 -16.53 -7.93 16.15
N ARG A 193 -16.93 -7.53 17.37
CA ARG A 193 -17.86 -8.28 18.22
C ARG A 193 -19.23 -8.43 17.56
N GLY A 194 -19.76 -7.37 16.96
CA GLY A 194 -21.03 -7.45 16.23
C GLY A 194 -21.00 -8.49 15.10
N TRP A 195 -19.89 -8.59 14.37
CA TRP A 195 -19.73 -9.63 13.35
C TRP A 195 -19.47 -11.02 13.95
N THR A 196 -18.67 -11.14 15.02
CA THR A 196 -18.45 -12.44 15.66
C THR A 196 -19.73 -13.03 16.23
N GLU A 197 -20.59 -12.21 16.82
CA GLU A 197 -21.93 -12.61 17.29
C GLU A 197 -22.82 -13.07 16.12
N ARG A 198 -22.86 -12.32 15.02
CA ARG A 198 -23.62 -12.64 13.80
C ARG A 198 -23.27 -14.01 13.23
N PHE A 199 -21.99 -14.37 13.23
CA PHE A 199 -21.51 -15.62 12.63
C PHE A 199 -21.26 -16.73 13.64
N GLY A 200 -21.52 -16.53 14.93
CA GLY A 200 -21.38 -17.53 15.99
C GLY A 200 -19.94 -17.92 16.28
N VAL A 201 -19.00 -16.96 16.20
CA VAL A 201 -17.58 -17.17 16.50
C VAL A 201 -17.13 -16.32 17.70
N ALA A 202 -16.08 -16.74 18.40
CA ALA A 202 -15.56 -15.99 19.53
C ALA A 202 -14.70 -14.80 19.07
N PHE A 203 -14.89 -13.63 19.69
CA PHE A 203 -13.95 -12.51 19.55
C PHE A 203 -12.60 -12.88 20.17
N GLY A 204 -11.52 -12.46 19.53
CA GLY A 204 -10.17 -12.49 20.03
C GLY A 204 -9.39 -11.32 19.43
N GLU A 205 -8.33 -10.88 20.10
CA GLU A 205 -7.52 -9.74 19.67
C GLU A 205 -6.85 -9.99 18.31
N ASP A 206 -6.62 -11.27 17.97
CA ASP A 206 -6.12 -11.71 16.68
C ASP A 206 -6.98 -11.25 15.49
N LEU A 207 -8.27 -10.96 15.71
CA LEU A 207 -9.14 -10.40 14.67
C LEU A 207 -8.75 -8.98 14.25
N THR A 208 -8.01 -8.25 15.08
CA THR A 208 -7.62 -6.87 14.79
C THR A 208 -6.36 -6.78 13.93
N CYS A 209 -5.38 -7.68 14.17
CA CYS A 209 -4.07 -7.64 13.54
C CYS A 209 -3.58 -8.98 12.98
N GLY A 210 -4.42 -10.03 13.00
CA GLY A 210 -4.02 -11.36 12.58
C GLY A 210 -3.22 -12.12 13.64
N GLN A 211 -3.05 -13.40 13.44
CA GLN A 211 -2.17 -14.26 14.26
C GLN A 211 -0.69 -13.99 13.92
N PHE A 212 -0.44 -13.47 12.74
CA PHE A 212 0.86 -12.97 12.26
C PHE A 212 0.64 -11.93 11.16
N THR A 213 1.70 -11.18 10.84
CA THR A 213 1.69 -10.17 9.79
C THR A 213 2.83 -10.43 8.81
N VAL A 214 2.53 -10.55 7.51
CA VAL A 214 3.53 -10.58 6.44
C VAL A 214 3.81 -9.14 6.02
N ASP A 215 5.05 -8.69 6.19
CA ASP A 215 5.48 -7.31 5.91
C ASP A 215 6.57 -7.29 4.86
N GLN A 216 6.39 -6.45 3.85
CA GLN A 216 7.25 -6.34 2.70
C GLN A 216 8.25 -5.17 2.78
N LEU A 217 8.17 -4.35 3.83
CA LEU A 217 9.15 -3.29 4.07
C LEU A 217 10.43 -3.86 4.73
N PRO A 218 11.62 -3.33 4.42
CA PRO A 218 12.84 -3.61 5.17
C PRO A 218 12.74 -3.05 6.59
N ALA A 219 13.48 -3.62 7.54
CA ALA A 219 13.38 -3.30 8.97
C ALA A 219 13.59 -1.80 9.26
N SER A 220 14.52 -1.18 8.52
CA SER A 220 14.80 0.26 8.62
C SER A 220 13.63 1.17 8.26
N MET A 221 12.63 0.67 7.52
CA MET A 221 11.45 1.43 7.10
C MET A 221 10.18 1.14 7.90
N ARG A 222 10.18 0.13 8.78
CA ARG A 222 8.98 -0.31 9.52
C ARG A 222 8.65 0.59 10.71
N LEU A 223 7.38 0.53 11.11
CA LEU A 223 6.96 0.90 12.45
C LEU A 223 7.10 -0.30 13.39
N ASP A 224 7.48 -0.05 14.64
CA ASP A 224 7.44 -1.08 15.67
C ASP A 224 5.99 -1.31 16.11
N THR A 225 5.46 -2.48 15.82
CA THR A 225 4.10 -2.89 16.17
C THR A 225 4.05 -3.89 17.33
N GLY A 226 5.18 -4.52 17.66
CA GLY A 226 5.25 -5.61 18.66
C GLY A 226 4.48 -6.87 18.24
N LEU A 227 4.03 -6.98 16.98
CA LEU A 227 3.26 -8.11 16.47
C LEU A 227 4.16 -9.22 15.91
N PRO A 228 3.70 -10.48 15.90
CA PRO A 228 4.41 -11.56 15.20
C PRO A 228 4.58 -11.24 13.72
N LEU A 229 5.83 -11.12 13.28
CA LEU A 229 6.19 -10.66 11.94
C LEU A 229 6.79 -11.78 11.08
N VAL A 230 6.38 -11.81 9.82
CA VAL A 230 6.96 -12.62 8.75
C VAL A 230 7.51 -11.65 7.69
N PRO A 231 8.80 -11.32 7.72
CA PRO A 231 9.38 -10.45 6.71
C PRO A 231 9.39 -11.15 5.35
N MET A 232 9.00 -10.43 4.30
CA MET A 232 8.98 -10.93 2.93
C MET A 232 9.48 -9.85 1.98
N ARG A 233 10.44 -10.18 1.13
CA ARG A 233 10.93 -9.26 0.11
C ARG A 233 9.82 -8.87 -0.86
N TYR A 234 9.66 -7.56 -1.07
CA TYR A 234 8.76 -7.04 -2.09
C TYR A 234 9.17 -7.52 -3.49
N VAL A 235 8.21 -7.94 -4.29
CA VAL A 235 8.41 -8.28 -5.71
C VAL A 235 7.50 -7.37 -6.55
N PRO A 236 8.07 -6.53 -7.42
CA PRO A 236 7.29 -5.65 -8.28
C PRO A 236 6.38 -6.45 -9.23
N TYR A 237 5.08 -6.19 -9.16
CA TYR A 237 4.10 -6.78 -10.07
C TYR A 237 3.19 -5.68 -10.63
N PRO A 238 3.44 -5.20 -11.87
CA PRO A 238 2.64 -4.13 -12.49
C PRO A 238 1.34 -4.63 -13.14
N GLY A 239 1.06 -5.94 -13.10
CA GLY A 239 0.07 -6.59 -13.96
C GLY A 239 0.65 -6.99 -15.31
N ALA A 240 -0.22 -7.44 -16.24
CA ALA A 240 0.18 -7.75 -17.59
C ALA A 240 0.70 -6.50 -18.31
N ALA A 241 1.87 -6.59 -18.91
CA ALA A 241 2.54 -5.44 -19.53
C ALA A 241 3.38 -5.83 -20.74
N VAL A 242 3.58 -4.88 -21.64
CA VAL A 242 4.41 -5.02 -22.84
C VAL A 242 5.56 -4.02 -22.77
N VAL A 243 6.77 -4.44 -23.11
CA VAL A 243 7.92 -3.55 -23.22
C VAL A 243 7.77 -2.68 -24.47
N PRO A 244 7.67 -1.35 -24.32
CA PRO A 244 7.56 -0.46 -25.45
C PRO A 244 8.83 -0.52 -26.32
N GLU A 245 8.68 -0.33 -27.63
CA GLU A 245 9.80 -0.41 -28.58
C GLU A 245 10.92 0.59 -28.23
N TRP A 246 10.57 1.82 -27.87
CA TRP A 246 11.53 2.88 -27.52
C TRP A 246 12.36 2.56 -26.26
N LEU A 247 11.93 1.63 -25.41
CA LEU A 247 12.64 1.23 -24.20
C LEU A 247 13.62 0.05 -24.43
N ARG A 248 13.64 -0.51 -25.63
CA ARG A 248 14.56 -1.60 -26.00
C ARG A 248 16.01 -1.14 -26.15
N GLU A 249 16.20 0.15 -26.44
CA GLU A 249 17.54 0.75 -26.54
C GLU A 249 17.95 1.41 -25.22
N PRO A 250 19.26 1.32 -24.85
CA PRO A 250 19.76 2.01 -23.68
C PRO A 250 19.66 3.53 -23.87
N PRO A 251 19.47 4.29 -22.77
CA PRO A 251 19.42 5.74 -22.86
C PRO A 251 20.78 6.33 -23.26
N ARG A 252 20.77 7.39 -24.08
CA ARG A 252 21.99 8.08 -24.53
C ARG A 252 22.54 9.07 -23.51
N ARG A 253 21.75 9.43 -22.50
CA ARG A 253 22.06 10.33 -21.38
C ARG A 253 21.32 9.87 -20.14
N PRO A 254 21.63 10.38 -18.93
CA PRO A 254 20.90 10.02 -17.73
C PRO A 254 19.39 10.09 -17.95
N ARG A 255 18.65 9.08 -17.48
CA ARG A 255 17.20 9.03 -17.57
C ARG A 255 16.59 9.22 -16.20
N ILE A 256 15.56 10.06 -16.12
CA ILE A 256 14.77 10.32 -14.93
C ILE A 256 13.36 9.80 -15.17
N ALA A 257 12.85 8.95 -14.28
CA ALA A 257 11.45 8.59 -14.28
C ALA A 257 10.64 9.61 -13.46
N LEU A 258 9.54 10.12 -13.99
CA LEU A 258 8.53 10.88 -13.26
C LEU A 258 7.24 10.07 -13.21
N THR A 259 6.80 9.63 -12.02
CA THR A 259 5.59 8.84 -11.85
C THR A 259 4.81 9.24 -10.61
N LEU A 260 3.59 9.73 -10.79
CA LEU A 260 2.74 10.24 -9.73
C LEU A 260 1.64 9.25 -9.29
N GLY A 261 1.76 7.99 -9.72
CA GLY A 261 0.84 6.91 -9.38
C GLY A 261 -0.45 6.90 -10.21
N LEU A 262 -1.02 5.71 -10.35
CA LEU A 262 -2.30 5.52 -11.04
C LEU A 262 -3.48 5.91 -10.15
N SER A 263 -3.44 5.54 -8.88
CA SER A 263 -4.53 5.78 -7.92
C SER A 263 -4.89 7.26 -7.77
N ALA A 264 -3.89 8.16 -7.75
CA ALA A 264 -4.14 9.59 -7.65
C ALA A 264 -4.92 10.12 -8.88
N ALA A 265 -4.53 9.69 -10.08
CA ALA A 265 -5.21 10.11 -11.31
C ALA A 265 -6.64 9.56 -11.40
N GLU A 266 -6.85 8.30 -11.02
CA GLU A 266 -8.15 7.63 -11.09
C GLU A 266 -9.12 8.14 -10.03
N ARG A 267 -8.68 8.27 -8.77
CA ARG A 267 -9.54 8.61 -7.63
C ARG A 267 -9.72 10.11 -7.42
N TRP A 268 -8.65 10.87 -7.60
CA TRP A 268 -8.62 12.30 -7.30
C TRP A 268 -8.73 13.19 -8.54
N LYS A 269 -8.94 12.60 -9.73
CA LYS A 269 -9.12 13.29 -11.03
C LYS A 269 -7.94 14.23 -11.39
N GLY A 270 -6.76 13.91 -10.89
CA GLY A 270 -5.55 14.67 -11.17
C GLY A 270 -4.46 14.52 -10.13
N TYR A 271 -3.37 15.22 -10.37
CA TYR A 271 -2.21 15.28 -9.49
C TYR A 271 -2.22 16.61 -8.72
N SER A 272 -1.63 16.63 -7.53
CA SER A 272 -1.48 17.87 -6.74
C SER A 272 -0.26 18.70 -7.16
N VAL A 273 0.59 18.12 -7.99
CA VAL A 273 1.74 18.80 -8.61
C VAL A 273 1.35 19.24 -10.03
N ASP A 274 1.73 20.45 -10.42
CA ASP A 274 1.62 20.87 -11.82
C ASP A 274 2.70 20.19 -12.66
N VAL A 275 2.27 19.18 -13.42
CA VAL A 275 3.18 18.38 -14.26
C VAL A 275 3.81 19.22 -15.38
N ALA A 276 3.10 20.23 -15.92
CA ALA A 276 3.63 21.05 -16.97
C ALA A 276 4.78 21.93 -16.47
N GLU A 277 4.61 22.55 -15.29
CA GLU A 277 5.66 23.34 -14.65
C GLU A 277 6.88 22.47 -14.29
N VAL A 278 6.67 21.26 -13.76
CA VAL A 278 7.76 20.33 -13.45
C VAL A 278 8.52 19.93 -14.72
N LEU A 279 7.82 19.61 -15.82
CA LEU A 279 8.48 19.25 -17.07
C LEU A 279 9.26 20.42 -17.66
N ASP A 280 8.70 21.64 -17.61
CA ASP A 280 9.37 22.85 -18.09
C ASP A 280 10.61 23.18 -17.25
N ALA A 281 10.56 23.05 -15.93
CA ALA A 281 11.71 23.25 -15.04
C ALA A 281 12.85 22.22 -15.26
N LEU A 282 12.51 21.04 -15.75
CA LEU A 282 13.49 19.99 -16.10
C LEU A 282 13.99 20.08 -17.55
N SER A 283 13.51 21.02 -18.34
CA SER A 283 13.78 21.09 -19.79
C SER A 283 15.25 21.38 -20.15
N ASP A 284 16.00 22.04 -19.27
CA ASP A 284 17.41 22.38 -19.42
C ASP A 284 18.37 21.38 -18.72
N VAL A 285 17.84 20.40 -18.00
CA VAL A 285 18.64 19.35 -17.37
C VAL A 285 19.16 18.39 -18.47
N ASP A 286 20.45 18.09 -18.43
CA ASP A 286 21.06 17.11 -19.37
C ASP A 286 20.68 15.69 -19.03
N ALA A 287 19.39 15.40 -19.16
CA ALA A 287 18.77 14.10 -18.89
C ALA A 287 17.53 13.90 -19.78
N GLU A 288 17.18 12.65 -20.06
CA GLU A 288 15.89 12.27 -20.61
C GLU A 288 14.87 12.14 -19.48
N VAL A 289 13.72 12.80 -19.56
CA VAL A 289 12.63 12.68 -18.60
C VAL A 289 11.56 11.76 -19.19
N VAL A 290 11.27 10.63 -18.55
CA VAL A 290 10.14 9.75 -18.90
C VAL A 290 9.04 9.92 -17.87
N ALA A 291 7.96 10.60 -18.27
CA ALA A 291 6.82 10.91 -17.41
C ALA A 291 5.65 9.95 -17.68
N THR A 292 5.22 9.21 -16.66
CA THR A 292 4.01 8.37 -16.73
C THR A 292 2.82 9.17 -16.22
N ILE A 293 2.01 9.66 -17.13
CA ILE A 293 0.91 10.59 -16.87
C ILE A 293 -0.37 10.03 -17.49
N ALA A 294 -1.45 9.95 -16.70
CA ALA A 294 -2.75 9.47 -17.20
C ALA A 294 -3.21 10.28 -18.42
N GLU A 295 -3.85 9.63 -19.40
CA GLU A 295 -4.23 10.25 -20.69
C GLU A 295 -5.04 11.53 -20.54
N GLU A 296 -5.97 11.58 -19.58
CA GLU A 296 -6.76 12.78 -19.29
C GLU A 296 -5.90 13.96 -18.84
N GLN A 297 -4.83 13.70 -18.10
CA GLN A 297 -3.91 14.72 -17.61
C GLN A 297 -2.92 15.14 -18.72
N GLN A 298 -2.54 14.20 -19.62
CA GLN A 298 -1.73 14.55 -20.79
C GLN A 298 -2.40 15.59 -21.69
N ARG A 299 -3.72 15.54 -21.82
CA ARG A 299 -4.50 16.53 -22.60
C ARG A 299 -4.41 17.95 -22.07
N LYS A 300 -4.00 18.12 -20.82
CA LYS A 300 -3.79 19.44 -20.20
C LYS A 300 -2.40 20.03 -20.49
N LEU A 301 -1.47 19.21 -20.96
CA LEU A 301 -0.12 19.64 -21.30
C LEU A 301 -0.15 20.44 -22.60
N THR A 302 0.13 21.72 -22.53
CA THR A 302 0.19 22.64 -23.69
C THR A 302 1.49 22.47 -24.46
N ARG A 303 2.55 22.01 -23.80
CA ARG A 303 3.89 21.78 -24.34
C ARG A 303 4.54 20.57 -23.67
N ILE A 304 5.32 19.83 -24.44
CA ILE A 304 6.22 18.78 -23.93
C ILE A 304 7.65 19.20 -24.33
N PRO A 305 8.57 19.39 -23.37
CA PRO A 305 9.97 19.71 -23.65
C PRO A 305 10.66 18.64 -24.50
N GLY A 306 11.65 19.03 -25.30
CA GLY A 306 12.35 18.13 -26.23
C GLY A 306 13.13 17.01 -25.57
N ASN A 307 13.44 17.13 -24.26
CA ASN A 307 14.08 16.10 -23.45
C ASN A 307 13.08 15.20 -22.70
N ALA A 308 11.76 15.47 -22.82
CA ALA A 308 10.72 14.72 -22.12
C ALA A 308 9.97 13.79 -23.06
N ARG A 309 9.66 12.59 -22.57
CA ARG A 309 8.74 11.60 -23.17
C ARG A 309 7.58 11.38 -22.21
N VAL A 310 6.37 11.69 -22.65
CA VAL A 310 5.15 11.48 -21.86
C VAL A 310 4.44 10.23 -22.39
N VAL A 311 4.09 9.30 -21.49
CA VAL A 311 3.38 8.06 -21.77
C VAL A 311 2.28 7.83 -20.76
N SER A 312 1.20 7.16 -21.15
CA SER A 312 0.12 6.83 -20.20
C SER A 312 0.49 5.72 -19.23
N PHE A 313 1.28 4.76 -19.70
CA PHE A 313 1.74 3.63 -18.91
C PHE A 313 3.06 3.08 -19.45
N VAL A 314 3.93 2.70 -18.54
CA VAL A 314 5.10 1.86 -18.80
C VAL A 314 5.37 1.00 -17.55
N PRO A 315 5.69 -0.30 -17.70
CA PRO A 315 5.98 -1.15 -16.54
C PRO A 315 7.25 -0.67 -15.82
N LEU A 316 7.10 -0.19 -14.59
CA LEU A 316 8.24 0.33 -13.79
C LEU A 316 9.40 -0.66 -13.64
N PRO A 317 9.16 -1.99 -13.46
CA PRO A 317 10.26 -2.97 -13.42
C PRO A 317 11.12 -3.02 -14.68
N VAL A 318 10.62 -2.49 -15.80
CA VAL A 318 11.36 -2.41 -17.08
C VAL A 318 11.96 -1.01 -17.28
N LEU A 319 11.26 0.03 -16.87
CA LEU A 319 11.73 1.41 -17.00
C LEU A 319 12.86 1.71 -16.04
N LEU A 320 12.66 1.44 -14.73
CA LEU A 320 13.56 1.89 -13.66
C LEU A 320 14.99 1.34 -13.78
N PRO A 321 15.27 0.10 -14.25
CA PRO A 321 16.63 -0.34 -14.51
C PRO A 321 17.42 0.53 -15.52
N THR A 322 16.72 1.33 -16.33
CA THR A 322 17.34 2.25 -17.30
C THR A 322 17.50 3.68 -16.77
N CYS A 323 17.06 3.95 -15.55
CA CYS A 323 17.02 5.28 -14.97
C CYS A 323 18.24 5.56 -14.08
N SER A 324 18.51 6.84 -13.86
CA SER A 324 19.54 7.36 -12.95
C SER A 324 18.96 7.94 -11.67
N ALA A 325 17.69 8.35 -11.71
CA ALA A 325 16.91 8.85 -10.57
C ALA A 325 15.40 8.70 -10.85
N VAL A 326 14.58 8.82 -9.81
CA VAL A 326 13.13 8.77 -9.94
C VAL A 326 12.47 9.86 -9.10
N ILE A 327 11.44 10.49 -9.66
CA ILE A 327 10.52 11.41 -8.99
C ILE A 327 9.19 10.66 -8.83
N HIS A 328 8.69 10.54 -7.61
CA HIS A 328 7.45 9.81 -7.36
C HIS A 328 6.66 10.32 -6.14
N HIS A 329 5.41 9.89 -6.02
CA HIS A 329 4.49 10.27 -4.94
C HIS A 329 4.70 9.51 -3.61
N ALA A 330 5.79 8.78 -3.44
CA ALA A 330 6.09 7.91 -2.30
C ALA A 330 5.09 6.76 -2.06
N GLY A 331 4.34 6.34 -3.07
CA GLY A 331 3.49 5.15 -2.96
C GLY A 331 4.34 3.88 -2.83
N PHE A 332 3.89 2.97 -1.96
CA PHE A 332 4.59 1.75 -1.53
C PHE A 332 5.24 0.95 -2.68
N GLY A 333 4.47 0.59 -3.71
CA GLY A 333 4.98 -0.22 -4.82
C GLY A 333 6.03 0.51 -5.67
N THR A 334 5.87 1.82 -5.86
CA THR A 334 6.80 2.65 -6.64
C THR A 334 8.12 2.83 -5.92
N LEU A 335 8.08 3.23 -4.64
CA LEU A 335 9.29 3.45 -3.86
C LEU A 335 10.12 2.17 -3.70
N LEU A 336 9.48 1.01 -3.44
CA LEU A 336 10.19 -0.26 -3.31
C LEU A 336 10.75 -0.75 -4.66
N THR A 337 10.04 -0.51 -5.76
CA THR A 337 10.58 -0.81 -7.10
C THR A 337 11.81 0.05 -7.41
N ALA A 338 11.78 1.34 -7.04
CA ALA A 338 12.93 2.23 -7.18
C ALA A 338 14.11 1.80 -6.29
N THR A 339 13.84 1.44 -5.04
CA THR A 339 14.84 0.92 -4.10
C THR A 339 15.51 -0.35 -4.62
N LEU A 340 14.74 -1.33 -5.14
CA LEU A 340 15.29 -2.56 -5.74
C LEU A 340 16.25 -2.28 -6.90
N ASN A 341 16.08 -1.16 -7.60
CA ASN A 341 16.95 -0.74 -8.68
C ASN A 341 18.10 0.17 -8.22
N GLY A 342 18.23 0.44 -6.92
CA GLY A 342 19.28 1.28 -6.37
C GLY A 342 19.20 2.75 -6.83
N LEU A 343 18.01 3.26 -7.11
CA LEU A 343 17.82 4.60 -7.64
C LEU A 343 17.65 5.64 -6.54
N PRO A 344 18.39 6.76 -6.58
CA PRO A 344 18.07 7.96 -5.83
C PRO A 344 16.64 8.43 -6.12
N GLN A 345 15.92 8.88 -5.07
CA GLN A 345 14.48 9.11 -5.14
C GLN A 345 14.14 10.53 -4.66
N LEU A 346 13.40 11.31 -5.45
CA LEU A 346 12.68 12.49 -4.99
C LEU A 346 11.24 12.10 -4.69
N SER A 347 10.86 12.20 -3.42
CA SER A 347 9.52 11.87 -2.94
C SER A 347 8.65 13.12 -2.87
N LEU A 348 7.68 13.24 -3.76
CA LEU A 348 6.64 14.27 -3.74
C LEU A 348 5.38 13.68 -3.08
N TRP A 349 5.37 13.68 -1.74
CA TRP A 349 4.32 13.01 -0.97
C TRP A 349 3.03 13.83 -0.86
N GLU A 350 1.90 13.15 -0.70
CA GLU A 350 0.58 13.77 -0.53
C GLU A 350 -0.11 13.33 0.77
N GLY A 351 -0.82 12.23 0.80
CA GLY A 351 -1.60 11.76 1.93
C GLY A 351 -1.28 10.33 2.35
N ASP A 352 -2.08 9.78 3.23
CA ASP A 352 -2.00 8.42 3.75
C ASP A 352 -0.61 8.07 4.36
N ASP A 353 0.00 6.95 3.98
CA ASP A 353 1.31 6.52 4.47
C ASP A 353 2.49 7.20 3.76
N SER A 354 2.24 7.87 2.63
CA SER A 354 3.31 8.44 1.79
C SER A 354 4.19 9.48 2.51
N PRO A 355 3.67 10.37 3.40
CA PRO A 355 4.52 11.28 4.17
C PRO A 355 5.48 10.56 5.12
N LEU A 356 5.03 9.47 5.73
CA LEU A 356 5.84 8.67 6.66
C LEU A 356 6.93 7.90 5.91
N LEU A 357 6.57 7.28 4.80
CA LEU A 357 7.50 6.55 3.93
C LEU A 357 8.54 7.49 3.31
N ALA A 358 8.11 8.65 2.80
CA ALA A 358 8.99 9.66 2.21
C ALA A 358 10.02 10.20 3.23
N ARG A 359 9.57 10.57 4.44
CA ARG A 359 10.45 11.01 5.51
C ARG A 359 11.46 9.92 5.91
N ARG A 360 11.04 8.65 5.89
CA ARG A 360 11.95 7.55 6.20
C ARG A 360 13.01 7.39 5.12
N LEU A 361 12.66 7.49 3.83
CA LEU A 361 13.63 7.49 2.73
C LEU A 361 14.64 8.64 2.87
N GLU A 362 14.18 9.84 3.22
CA GLU A 362 15.05 11.01 3.45
C GLU A 362 16.01 10.77 4.64
N GLN A 363 15.52 10.27 5.77
CA GLN A 363 16.33 9.91 6.94
C GLN A 363 17.40 8.85 6.61
N LEU A 364 17.12 7.95 5.68
CA LEU A 364 18.04 6.92 5.18
C LEU A 364 18.97 7.43 4.08
N GLY A 365 18.92 8.72 3.74
CA GLY A 365 19.79 9.34 2.73
C GLY A 365 19.47 8.94 1.28
N VAL A 366 18.29 8.36 1.02
CA VAL A 366 17.90 7.90 -0.33
C VAL A 366 17.56 9.07 -1.26
N GLY A 367 17.05 10.16 -0.70
CA GLY A 367 16.76 11.40 -1.39
C GLY A 367 15.77 12.30 -0.67
N PRO A 368 15.53 13.51 -1.21
CA PRO A 368 14.65 14.51 -0.59
C PRO A 368 13.18 14.07 -0.53
N ALA A 369 12.48 14.56 0.50
CA ALA A 369 11.05 14.36 0.70
C ALA A 369 10.34 15.70 0.86
N VAL A 370 9.47 16.06 -0.08
CA VAL A 370 8.76 17.34 -0.10
C VAL A 370 7.27 17.11 -0.31
N GLY A 371 6.43 17.92 0.37
CA GLY A 371 4.99 17.89 0.13
C GLY A 371 4.67 18.40 -1.28
N CYS A 372 3.87 17.63 -2.03
CA CYS A 372 3.57 18.00 -3.43
C CYS A 372 2.79 19.33 -3.59
N ARG A 373 2.18 19.84 -2.51
CA ARG A 373 1.49 21.13 -2.47
C ARG A 373 2.40 22.30 -2.11
N GLU A 374 3.57 22.02 -1.60
CA GLU A 374 4.53 23.02 -1.08
C GLU A 374 5.71 23.18 -2.02
N VAL A 375 6.01 22.17 -2.83
CA VAL A 375 7.16 22.14 -3.72
C VAL A 375 6.92 23.06 -4.93
N THR A 376 7.92 23.87 -5.26
CA THR A 376 7.99 24.61 -6.52
C THR A 376 8.68 23.80 -7.60
N ALA A 377 8.43 24.12 -8.87
CA ALA A 377 9.08 23.47 -9.99
C ALA A 377 10.62 23.69 -9.97
N ASP A 378 11.08 24.85 -9.54
CA ASP A 378 12.51 25.14 -9.37
C ASP A 378 13.15 24.26 -8.28
N GLN A 379 12.47 24.03 -7.17
CA GLN A 379 12.93 23.11 -6.13
C GLN A 379 12.99 21.67 -6.63
N VAL A 380 12.02 21.21 -7.44
CA VAL A 380 12.09 19.89 -8.09
C VAL A 380 13.33 19.79 -8.96
N ARG A 381 13.63 20.84 -9.76
CA ARG A 381 14.86 20.89 -10.58
C ARG A 381 16.13 20.81 -9.74
N GLU A 382 16.24 21.61 -8.70
CA GLU A 382 17.39 21.63 -7.79
C GLU A 382 17.62 20.24 -7.17
N HIS A 383 16.58 19.61 -6.65
CA HIS A 383 16.65 18.27 -6.08
C HIS A 383 17.08 17.22 -7.12
N VAL A 384 16.56 17.29 -8.33
CA VAL A 384 16.94 16.37 -9.42
C VAL A 384 18.41 16.52 -9.79
N VAL A 385 18.90 17.76 -9.92
CA VAL A 385 20.33 18.02 -10.20
C VAL A 385 21.20 17.45 -9.09
N SER A 386 20.83 17.65 -7.82
CA SER A 386 21.53 17.08 -6.66
C SER A 386 21.53 15.54 -6.69
N LEU A 387 20.37 14.88 -6.94
CA LEU A 387 20.26 13.43 -7.05
C LEU A 387 21.18 12.83 -8.15
N LEU A 388 21.35 13.55 -9.24
CA LEU A 388 22.25 13.10 -10.33
C LEU A 388 23.73 13.32 -10.01
N ALA A 389 24.07 14.40 -9.28
CA ALA A 389 25.43 14.84 -9.03
C ALA A 389 26.07 14.22 -7.79
N GLU A 390 25.30 14.02 -6.71
CA GLU A 390 25.84 13.61 -5.42
C GLU A 390 25.92 12.08 -5.26
N PRO A 391 27.13 11.50 -5.12
CA PRO A 391 27.30 10.05 -4.99
C PRO A 391 26.70 9.46 -3.72
N SER A 392 26.49 10.27 -2.67
CA SER A 392 25.89 9.85 -1.40
C SER A 392 24.54 9.20 -1.59
N PHE A 393 23.65 9.79 -2.39
CA PHE A 393 22.32 9.24 -2.63
C PHE A 393 22.36 7.83 -3.22
N ARG A 394 23.26 7.58 -4.19
CA ARG A 394 23.42 6.23 -4.78
C ARG A 394 23.96 5.22 -3.77
N ARG A 395 24.92 5.62 -2.93
CA ARG A 395 25.48 4.77 -1.88
C ARG A 395 24.41 4.38 -0.87
N ASP A 396 23.66 5.37 -0.39
CA ASP A 396 22.68 5.15 0.66
C ASP A 396 21.45 4.38 0.15
N THR A 397 21.04 4.62 -1.10
CA THR A 397 20.04 3.77 -1.76
C THR A 397 20.52 2.34 -1.97
N ALA A 398 21.81 2.14 -2.27
CA ALA A 398 22.39 0.80 -2.39
C ALA A 398 22.34 0.03 -1.06
N HIS A 399 22.57 0.69 0.07
CA HIS A 399 22.42 0.06 1.40
C HIS A 399 20.98 -0.39 1.64
N LEU A 400 19.99 0.46 1.36
CA LEU A 400 18.59 0.12 1.52
C LEU A 400 18.16 -1.01 0.57
N ARG A 401 18.66 -0.98 -0.68
CA ARG A 401 18.46 -2.08 -1.64
C ARG A 401 19.00 -3.40 -1.11
N ASP A 402 20.21 -3.40 -0.58
CA ASP A 402 20.86 -4.61 -0.09
C ASP A 402 20.12 -5.18 1.14
N GLU A 403 19.58 -4.32 2.04
CA GLU A 403 18.69 -4.72 3.12
C GLU A 403 17.41 -5.38 2.56
N LEU A 404 16.78 -4.78 1.56
CA LEU A 404 15.57 -5.32 0.93
C LEU A 404 15.86 -6.65 0.22
N LEU A 405 17.00 -6.78 -0.46
CA LEU A 405 17.41 -8.02 -1.14
C LEU A 405 17.75 -9.15 -0.16
N ALA A 406 18.20 -8.82 1.05
CA ALA A 406 18.47 -9.80 2.11
C ALA A 406 17.19 -10.38 2.74
N MET A 407 16.03 -9.79 2.51
CA MET A 407 14.75 -10.34 3.00
C MET A 407 14.38 -11.62 2.26
N PRO A 408 13.72 -12.58 2.94
CA PRO A 408 13.22 -13.80 2.31
C PRO A 408 12.31 -13.50 1.11
N THR A 409 12.50 -14.20 0.02
CA THR A 409 11.61 -14.15 -1.15
C THR A 409 10.20 -14.67 -0.81
N PRO A 410 9.17 -14.36 -1.61
CA PRO A 410 7.85 -14.98 -1.44
C PRO A 410 7.90 -16.52 -1.40
N ALA A 411 8.79 -17.15 -2.19
CA ALA A 411 8.95 -18.61 -2.19
C ALA A 411 9.57 -19.14 -0.88
N GLU A 412 10.55 -18.43 -0.33
CA GLU A 412 11.21 -18.79 0.93
C GLU A 412 10.30 -18.58 2.15
N VAL A 413 9.29 -17.73 2.06
CA VAL A 413 8.29 -17.50 3.13
C VAL A 413 7.26 -18.64 3.20
N VAL A 414 7.00 -19.36 2.11
CA VAL A 414 5.97 -20.40 2.04
C VAL A 414 6.11 -21.46 3.15
N PRO A 415 7.28 -22.07 3.42
CA PRO A 415 7.43 -23.04 4.52
C PRO A 415 7.03 -22.45 5.87
N ARG A 416 7.42 -21.19 6.14
CA ARG A 416 7.05 -20.53 7.39
C ARG A 416 5.55 -20.33 7.54
N LEU A 417 4.84 -20.01 6.46
CA LEU A 417 3.37 -19.91 6.47
C LEU A 417 2.71 -21.27 6.72
N VAL A 418 3.28 -22.38 6.22
CA VAL A 418 2.82 -23.74 6.49
C VAL A 418 2.95 -24.06 7.99
N GLU A 419 4.10 -23.75 8.60
CA GLU A 419 4.34 -23.96 10.04
C GLU A 419 3.37 -23.14 10.90
N LEU A 420 3.22 -21.86 10.62
CA LEU A 420 2.31 -20.96 11.35
C LEU A 420 0.85 -21.43 11.22
N THR A 421 0.45 -21.89 10.05
CA THR A 421 -0.88 -22.45 9.82
C THR A 421 -1.11 -23.70 10.66
N ALA A 422 -0.15 -24.63 10.72
CA ALA A 422 -0.24 -25.84 11.52
C ALA A 422 -0.30 -25.50 13.03
N ALA A 423 0.56 -24.61 13.52
CA ALA A 423 0.58 -24.19 14.92
C ALA A 423 -0.73 -23.54 15.36
N ALA A 424 -1.29 -22.65 14.55
CA ALA A 424 -2.56 -21.98 14.86
C ALA A 424 -3.74 -22.96 14.94
N ARG A 425 -3.77 -23.99 14.09
CA ARG A 425 -4.84 -25.00 14.08
C ARG A 425 -4.73 -26.01 15.23
N THR A 426 -3.55 -26.25 15.78
CA THR A 426 -3.33 -27.14 16.93
C THR A 426 -3.49 -26.44 18.27
N GLY A 427 -3.74 -25.13 18.31
CA GLY A 427 -3.86 -24.34 19.53
C GLY A 427 -2.51 -24.11 20.25
N VAL A 428 -1.40 -24.51 19.66
CA VAL A 428 -0.04 -24.23 20.16
C VAL A 428 0.37 -22.83 19.68
N VAL A 429 -0.18 -21.80 20.31
CA VAL A 429 0.40 -20.45 20.20
C VAL A 429 1.72 -20.50 20.98
N SER A 430 2.84 -20.43 20.28
CA SER A 430 4.14 -20.22 20.89
C SER A 430 4.08 -18.92 21.70
N GLY A 431 3.93 -19.07 23.02
CA GLY A 431 4.06 -17.97 23.96
C GLY A 431 5.40 -17.29 23.77
N GLN A 432 5.36 -15.99 23.88
CA GLN A 432 6.44 -15.03 23.97
C GLN A 432 7.71 -15.64 24.60
N THR A 433 8.80 -15.61 23.86
CA THR A 433 10.12 -15.55 24.49
C THR A 433 10.51 -14.08 24.57
N GLY A 434 10.83 -13.65 25.76
CA GLY A 434 11.10 -12.35 26.31
C GLY A 434 12.12 -11.46 25.58
#